data_1511f312daf602fbb99b655c84950c89
#
_entry.id   1511f312daf602fbb99b655c84950c89
#
_cell.length_a   1.000
_cell.length_b   1.000
_cell.length_c   1.000
_cell.angle_alpha   90.00
_cell.angle_beta   90.00
_cell.angle_gamma   90.00
#
_symmetry.space_group_name_H-M   'P 1'
#
loop_
_entity.id
_entity.type
_entity.pdbx_description
1 polymer ?
#
loop_
_entity_poly.entity_id
_entity_poly.type
_entity_poly.pdbx_seq_one_letter_code
_entity_poly.pdbx_strand_id
1 'polypeptide(L)'
;GRMNKWAALACLTRVYLNAEVYTGTAQWAKVVETADQIINSGIFELAPDYSDNFAVDMDYSNNKEVIFAVPYDMQYAAFGQQHKWYPPVANNHFGNFKDYFWGGSCANPQFINAYEPGDKRLEKTWLTGKRYHYQNPEEVVWECINYLPSLTCMRDGENNTNINWGYRVGKYEYNYETTTGQWSNDFAYFRYAEILMSKAEALLRQGKDEDVAAQLVSQIR
;
A
#
# COMPACT_ATOMS: atom_id res chain seq x y z
N GLY A 1 -16.46 6.15 -7.53
CA GLY A 1 -17.15 5.12 -6.87
C GLY A 1 -18.16 5.54 -5.84
N ARG A 2 -19.29 4.85 -5.84
CA ARG A 2 -20.27 4.98 -4.76
C ARG A 2 -20.17 3.78 -3.84
N MET A 3 -20.39 3.98 -2.54
CA MET A 3 -20.52 2.88 -1.59
C MET A 3 -21.61 1.93 -2.08
N ASN A 4 -21.28 0.66 -2.19
CA ASN A 4 -22.17 -0.43 -2.55
C ASN A 4 -22.25 -1.46 -1.42
N LYS A 5 -23.04 -2.53 -1.59
CA LYS A 5 -23.16 -3.61 -0.59
C LYS A 5 -21.82 -4.16 -0.15
N TRP A 6 -20.91 -4.37 -1.08
CA TRP A 6 -19.62 -5.01 -0.81
C TRP A 6 -18.67 -4.09 -0.04
N ALA A 7 -18.64 -2.81 -0.39
CA ALA A 7 -17.90 -1.80 0.36
C ALA A 7 -18.46 -1.64 1.79
N ALA A 8 -19.79 -1.71 1.96
CA ALA A 8 -20.40 -1.67 3.30
C ALA A 8 -20.03 -2.91 4.12
N LEU A 9 -20.05 -4.10 3.54
CA LEU A 9 -19.62 -5.34 4.22
C LEU A 9 -18.14 -5.30 4.59
N ALA A 10 -17.26 -4.82 3.70
CA ALA A 10 -15.84 -4.65 3.99
C ALA A 10 -15.60 -3.66 5.14
N CYS A 11 -16.33 -2.55 5.16
CA CYS A 11 -16.32 -1.60 6.26
C CYS A 11 -16.76 -2.24 7.58
N LEU A 12 -17.86 -2.98 7.57
CA LEU A 12 -18.34 -3.70 8.76
C LEU A 12 -17.33 -4.74 9.25
N THR A 13 -16.70 -5.50 8.35
CA THR A 13 -15.63 -6.44 8.70
C THR A 13 -14.50 -5.74 9.45
N ARG A 14 -14.02 -4.60 8.97
CA ARG A 14 -12.98 -3.80 9.61
C ARG A 14 -13.42 -3.24 10.96
N VAL A 15 -14.66 -2.74 11.06
CA VAL A 15 -15.23 -2.20 12.31
C VAL A 15 -15.39 -3.31 13.36
N TYR A 16 -15.91 -4.48 12.98
CA TYR A 16 -16.05 -5.62 13.90
C TYR A 16 -14.69 -6.18 14.34
N LEU A 17 -13.68 -6.18 13.48
CA LEU A 17 -12.32 -6.60 13.82
C LEU A 17 -11.72 -5.74 14.95
N ASN A 18 -12.07 -4.46 14.98
CA ASN A 18 -11.58 -3.52 15.98
C ASN A 18 -12.61 -3.22 17.10
N ALA A 19 -13.73 -3.93 17.14
CA ALA A 19 -14.84 -3.63 18.06
C ALA A 19 -14.42 -3.72 19.54
N GLU A 20 -13.54 -4.65 19.89
CA GLU A 20 -13.03 -4.78 21.25
C GLU A 20 -12.32 -3.51 21.73
N VAL A 21 -11.52 -2.89 20.84
CA VAL A 21 -10.82 -1.62 21.15
C VAL A 21 -11.81 -0.47 21.33
N TYR A 22 -12.87 -0.43 20.52
CA TYR A 22 -13.83 0.68 20.54
C TYR A 22 -14.88 0.57 21.64
N THR A 23 -15.27 -0.66 21.99
CA THR A 23 -16.43 -0.91 22.86
C THR A 23 -16.12 -1.77 24.08
N GLY A 24 -14.91 -2.29 24.19
CA GLY A 24 -14.55 -3.30 25.21
C GLY A 24 -15.12 -4.68 24.95
N THR A 25 -15.79 -4.91 23.81
CA THR A 25 -16.43 -6.19 23.50
C THR A 25 -16.03 -6.70 22.12
N ALA A 26 -15.36 -7.85 22.09
CA ALA A 26 -14.94 -8.50 20.84
C ALA A 26 -16.14 -8.97 19.99
N GLN A 27 -16.03 -8.82 18.67
CA GLN A 27 -17.06 -9.22 17.70
C GLN A 27 -16.51 -10.17 16.62
N TRP A 28 -15.58 -11.07 16.99
CA TRP A 28 -14.87 -11.94 16.04
C TRP A 28 -15.81 -12.79 15.18
N ALA A 29 -16.92 -13.28 15.75
CA ALA A 29 -17.90 -14.05 14.99
C ALA A 29 -18.56 -13.22 13.87
N LYS A 30 -18.81 -11.92 14.10
CA LYS A 30 -19.36 -11.04 13.08
C LYS A 30 -18.33 -10.68 12.00
N VAL A 31 -17.04 -10.66 12.34
CA VAL A 31 -15.98 -10.53 11.33
C VAL A 31 -16.05 -11.69 10.35
N VAL A 32 -16.11 -12.92 10.87
CA VAL A 32 -16.20 -14.12 10.02
C VAL A 32 -17.47 -14.08 9.16
N GLU A 33 -18.62 -13.76 9.75
CA GLU A 33 -19.91 -13.67 9.04
C GLU A 33 -19.87 -12.66 7.88
N THR A 34 -19.36 -11.46 8.11
CA THR A 34 -19.30 -10.43 7.07
C THR A 34 -18.25 -10.73 6.01
N ALA A 35 -17.10 -11.29 6.41
CA ALA A 35 -16.06 -11.73 5.48
C ALA A 35 -16.58 -12.88 4.59
N ASP A 36 -17.30 -13.85 5.16
CA ASP A 36 -17.88 -14.98 4.42
C ASP A 36 -18.89 -14.53 3.36
N GLN A 37 -19.68 -13.50 3.62
CA GLN A 37 -20.59 -12.96 2.62
C GLN A 37 -19.84 -12.42 1.39
N ILE A 38 -18.66 -11.81 1.60
CA ILE A 38 -17.81 -11.31 0.50
C ILE A 38 -17.13 -12.49 -0.21
N ILE A 39 -16.50 -13.40 0.54
CA ILE A 39 -15.77 -14.54 0.00
C ILE A 39 -16.69 -15.46 -0.81
N ASN A 40 -17.82 -15.85 -0.23
CA ASN A 40 -18.77 -16.78 -0.85
C ASN A 40 -19.56 -16.17 -2.01
N SER A 41 -19.45 -14.86 -2.24
CA SER A 41 -20.07 -14.23 -3.41
C SER A 41 -19.43 -14.67 -4.72
N GLY A 42 -18.16 -15.08 -4.69
CA GLY A 42 -17.38 -15.43 -5.89
C GLY A 42 -17.11 -14.26 -6.84
N ILE A 43 -17.37 -13.02 -6.40
CA ILE A 43 -17.16 -11.81 -7.21
C ILE A 43 -15.71 -11.35 -7.16
N PHE A 44 -15.06 -11.55 -6.01
CA PHE A 44 -13.73 -11.04 -5.73
C PHE A 44 -12.69 -12.17 -5.75
N GLU A 45 -11.51 -11.85 -6.25
CA GLU A 45 -10.34 -12.73 -6.25
C GLU A 45 -9.06 -11.91 -6.08
N LEU A 46 -7.97 -12.53 -5.64
CA LEU A 46 -6.68 -11.85 -5.54
C LEU A 46 -6.16 -11.52 -6.93
N ALA A 47 -5.57 -10.33 -7.08
CA ALA A 47 -4.92 -9.94 -8.32
C ALA A 47 -3.72 -10.86 -8.61
N PRO A 48 -3.47 -11.22 -9.88
CA PRO A 48 -2.33 -12.05 -10.26
C PRO A 48 -0.98 -11.42 -9.88
N ASP A 49 -0.86 -10.10 -10.01
CA ASP A 49 0.27 -9.34 -9.48
C ASP A 49 -0.24 -8.33 -8.44
N TYR A 50 0.46 -8.28 -7.30
CA TYR A 50 0.15 -7.34 -6.22
C TYR A 50 0.12 -5.88 -6.68
N SER A 51 1.00 -5.51 -7.64
CA SER A 51 1.10 -4.14 -8.16
C SER A 51 -0.09 -3.70 -9.00
N ASP A 52 -0.87 -4.63 -9.57
CA ASP A 52 -2.06 -4.31 -10.36
C ASP A 52 -3.10 -3.49 -9.58
N ASN A 53 -3.09 -3.65 -8.24
CA ASN A 53 -3.98 -2.90 -7.35
C ASN A 53 -3.61 -1.41 -7.23
N PHE A 54 -2.44 -1.00 -7.74
CA PHE A 54 -1.86 0.33 -7.54
C PHE A 54 -1.39 0.96 -8.83
N ALA A 55 -1.77 0.38 -9.97
CA ALA A 55 -1.48 0.91 -11.30
C ALA A 55 -2.14 2.27 -11.52
N VAL A 56 -1.58 3.08 -12.43
CA VAL A 56 -2.12 4.39 -12.79
C VAL A 56 -3.52 4.26 -13.40
N ASP A 57 -3.70 3.24 -14.24
CA ASP A 57 -4.92 2.95 -14.99
C ASP A 57 -5.62 1.71 -14.46
N MET A 58 -5.64 1.53 -13.14
CA MET A 58 -6.31 0.40 -12.53
C MET A 58 -7.77 0.32 -13.01
N ASP A 59 -8.09 -0.76 -13.72
CA ASP A 59 -9.42 -1.01 -14.24
C ASP A 59 -10.20 -1.97 -13.34
N TYR A 60 -11.23 -1.46 -12.69
CA TYR A 60 -12.14 -2.24 -11.83
C TYR A 60 -12.88 -3.37 -12.56
N SER A 61 -13.00 -3.32 -13.86
CA SER A 61 -13.64 -4.40 -14.62
C SER A 61 -12.74 -5.62 -14.68
N ASN A 62 -11.44 -5.43 -14.63
CA ASN A 62 -10.41 -6.48 -14.73
C ASN A 62 -9.78 -6.80 -13.36
N ASN A 63 -9.62 -5.81 -12.47
CA ASN A 63 -9.09 -6.03 -11.13
C ASN A 63 -10.21 -6.38 -10.15
N LYS A 64 -10.35 -7.69 -9.87
CA LYS A 64 -11.36 -8.20 -8.94
C LYS A 64 -10.92 -8.17 -7.47
N GLU A 65 -9.69 -7.77 -7.17
CA GLU A 65 -9.24 -7.65 -5.79
C GLU A 65 -9.75 -6.38 -5.12
N VAL A 66 -9.91 -5.29 -5.86
CA VAL A 66 -10.35 -4.01 -5.30
C VAL A 66 -11.86 -4.01 -5.09
N ILE A 67 -12.29 -4.02 -3.82
CA ILE A 67 -13.71 -3.96 -3.43
C ILE A 67 -14.24 -2.54 -3.50
N PHE A 68 -13.43 -1.58 -3.06
CA PHE A 68 -13.76 -0.16 -3.10
C PHE A 68 -12.50 0.69 -3.22
N ALA A 69 -12.51 1.63 -4.15
CA ALA A 69 -11.47 2.64 -4.22
C ALA A 69 -12.08 4.05 -4.28
N VAL A 70 -11.28 5.02 -3.87
CA VAL A 70 -11.57 6.43 -4.06
C VAL A 70 -10.99 6.84 -5.40
N PRO A 71 -11.83 7.20 -6.38
CA PRO A 71 -11.33 7.55 -7.71
C PRO A 71 -10.66 8.92 -7.69
N TYR A 72 -9.57 9.01 -8.44
CA TYR A 72 -8.85 10.25 -8.67
C TYR A 72 -8.69 10.50 -10.17
N ASP A 73 -8.58 11.77 -10.52
CA ASP A 73 -8.40 12.25 -11.89
C ASP A 73 -7.53 13.51 -11.87
N MET A 74 -6.50 13.57 -12.71
CA MET A 74 -5.55 14.70 -12.73
C MET A 74 -6.22 16.05 -12.95
N GLN A 75 -7.35 16.07 -13.66
CA GLN A 75 -8.03 17.30 -14.03
C GLN A 75 -9.05 17.74 -12.97
N TYR A 76 -9.78 16.79 -12.38
CA TYR A 76 -10.95 17.11 -11.55
C TYR A 76 -10.77 16.79 -10.07
N ALA A 77 -9.99 15.77 -9.75
CA ALA A 77 -9.83 15.28 -8.38
C ALA A 77 -8.48 14.57 -8.21
N ALA A 78 -7.41 15.34 -8.20
CA ALA A 78 -6.06 14.80 -8.24
C ALA A 78 -5.59 14.12 -6.95
N PHE A 79 -4.85 13.02 -7.10
CA PHE A 79 -4.16 12.33 -6.01
C PHE A 79 -2.81 13.01 -5.71
N GLY A 80 -2.81 13.96 -4.78
CA GLY A 80 -1.66 14.79 -4.48
C GLY A 80 -0.74 14.28 -3.37
N GLN A 81 -0.74 13.00 -3.01
CA GLN A 81 0.03 12.52 -1.85
C GLN A 81 1.43 12.03 -2.19
N GLN A 82 1.66 11.63 -3.44
CA GLN A 82 2.90 10.92 -3.82
C GLN A 82 4.14 11.81 -3.82
N HIS A 83 4.01 13.11 -4.07
CA HIS A 83 5.11 14.06 -3.94
C HIS A 83 5.70 14.12 -2.51
N LYS A 84 4.95 13.65 -1.51
CA LYS A 84 5.42 13.56 -0.12
C LYS A 84 6.33 12.36 0.13
N TRP A 85 6.32 11.36 -0.75
CA TRP A 85 7.04 10.10 -0.53
C TRP A 85 8.47 10.12 -1.04
N TYR A 86 8.81 11.03 -1.93
CA TYR A 86 10.11 11.05 -2.60
C TYR A 86 10.97 12.24 -2.15
N PRO A 87 12.31 12.07 -2.13
CA PRO A 87 13.22 13.19 -1.91
C PRO A 87 13.27 14.10 -3.15
N PRO A 88 13.69 15.39 -3.00
CA PRO A 88 13.76 16.33 -4.13
C PRO A 88 14.58 15.83 -5.33
N VAL A 89 15.64 15.06 -5.09
CA VAL A 89 16.47 14.47 -6.17
C VAL A 89 15.72 13.45 -7.02
N ALA A 90 14.57 12.96 -6.59
CA ALA A 90 13.76 12.03 -7.36
C ALA A 90 13.27 12.64 -8.69
N ASN A 91 13.24 13.96 -8.83
CA ASN A 91 12.98 14.62 -10.10
C ASN A 91 13.96 14.18 -11.19
N ASN A 92 15.22 13.97 -10.85
CA ASN A 92 16.23 13.51 -11.78
C ASN A 92 16.09 12.03 -12.15
N HIS A 93 15.38 11.26 -11.33
CA HIS A 93 15.09 9.85 -11.61
C HIS A 93 13.84 9.70 -12.48
N PHE A 94 12.73 10.32 -12.09
CA PHE A 94 11.46 10.16 -12.79
C PHE A 94 11.34 11.07 -14.03
N GLY A 95 12.07 12.19 -14.06
CA GLY A 95 12.03 13.15 -15.15
C GLY A 95 10.74 13.98 -15.22
N ASN A 96 10.80 15.07 -15.95
CA ASN A 96 9.66 15.90 -16.36
C ASN A 96 8.75 16.46 -15.25
N PHE A 97 9.15 16.38 -14.01
CA PHE A 97 8.34 16.81 -12.90
C PHE A 97 8.58 18.27 -12.58
N LYS A 98 7.55 19.10 -12.61
CA LYS A 98 7.66 20.53 -12.29
C LYS A 98 7.41 20.85 -10.82
N ASP A 99 6.91 19.88 -10.06
CA ASP A 99 6.61 20.05 -8.65
C ASP A 99 7.73 19.54 -7.75
N TYR A 100 7.71 20.00 -6.50
CA TYR A 100 8.70 19.65 -5.51
C TYR A 100 8.31 18.36 -4.79
N PHE A 101 9.18 17.37 -4.81
CA PHE A 101 9.14 16.30 -3.83
C PHE A 101 9.62 16.82 -2.47
N TRP A 102 8.95 16.39 -1.41
CA TRP A 102 9.09 17.00 -0.08
C TRP A 102 10.02 16.27 0.88
N GLY A 103 10.70 15.24 0.43
CA GLY A 103 11.63 14.47 1.24
C GLY A 103 11.03 13.29 1.98
N GLY A 104 9.76 13.26 2.15
CA GLY A 104 8.86 12.19 2.53
C GLY A 104 9.28 11.17 3.57
N SER A 105 8.37 10.26 3.84
CA SER A 105 8.55 9.15 4.75
C SER A 105 9.47 8.08 4.17
N CYS A 106 10.23 7.41 5.02
CA CYS A 106 10.97 6.21 4.66
C CYS A 106 10.63 5.04 5.61
N ALA A 107 10.95 3.83 5.16
CA ALA A 107 10.74 2.64 5.97
C ALA A 107 11.73 2.55 7.12
N ASN A 108 11.24 2.08 8.27
CA ASN A 108 12.11 1.66 9.37
C ASN A 108 12.84 0.37 8.96
N PRO A 109 14.18 0.27 9.10
CA PRO A 109 14.93 -0.92 8.78
C PRO A 109 14.43 -2.20 9.48
N GLN A 110 13.97 -2.10 10.72
CA GLN A 110 13.40 -3.25 11.43
C GLN A 110 12.16 -3.81 10.74
N PHE A 111 11.31 -2.93 10.20
CA PHE A 111 10.14 -3.33 9.42
C PHE A 111 10.54 -3.99 8.10
N ILE A 112 11.53 -3.43 7.40
CA ILE A 112 12.04 -4.01 6.14
C ILE A 112 12.64 -5.40 6.39
N ASN A 113 13.39 -5.57 7.47
CA ASN A 113 14.02 -6.85 7.83
C ASN A 113 12.99 -7.92 8.26
N ALA A 114 11.75 -7.56 8.50
CA ALA A 114 10.67 -8.51 8.79
C ALA A 114 10.07 -9.17 7.54
N TYR A 115 10.38 -8.67 6.35
CA TYR A 115 10.01 -9.36 5.11
C TYR A 115 10.83 -10.65 4.95
N GLU A 116 10.17 -11.72 4.59
CA GLU A 116 10.86 -12.97 4.27
C GLU A 116 11.59 -12.89 2.92
N PRO A 117 12.68 -13.63 2.74
CA PRO A 117 13.36 -13.71 1.45
C PRO A 117 12.41 -14.16 0.34
N GLY A 118 12.36 -13.40 -0.76
CA GLY A 118 11.48 -13.69 -1.91
C GLY A 118 10.06 -13.14 -1.78
N ASP A 119 9.73 -12.42 -0.71
CA ASP A 119 8.44 -11.73 -0.62
C ASP A 119 8.35 -10.60 -1.65
N LYS A 120 7.56 -10.83 -2.70
CA LYS A 120 7.39 -9.88 -3.80
C LYS A 120 6.84 -8.52 -3.36
N ARG A 121 6.14 -8.46 -2.22
CA ARG A 121 5.61 -7.20 -1.69
C ARG A 121 6.73 -6.23 -1.28
N LEU A 122 7.90 -6.74 -0.89
CA LEU A 122 9.06 -5.89 -0.60
C LEU A 122 9.43 -5.04 -1.82
N GLU A 123 9.67 -5.70 -2.96
CA GLU A 123 10.09 -5.04 -4.20
C GLU A 123 9.01 -4.14 -4.80
N LYS A 124 7.74 -4.53 -4.64
CA LYS A 124 6.60 -3.80 -5.19
C LYS A 124 6.09 -2.65 -4.30
N THR A 125 6.48 -2.64 -3.03
CA THR A 125 6.05 -1.59 -2.07
C THR A 125 7.14 -0.55 -1.86
N TRP A 126 8.41 -0.92 -1.99
CA TRP A 126 9.52 -0.07 -1.60
C TRP A 126 10.49 0.17 -2.75
N LEU A 127 10.91 1.41 -2.91
CA LEU A 127 12.06 1.75 -3.75
C LEU A 127 13.35 1.43 -2.98
N THR A 128 14.17 0.57 -3.57
CA THR A 128 15.40 0.06 -2.97
C THR A 128 16.60 0.28 -3.89
N GLY A 129 17.80 0.39 -3.32
CA GLY A 129 19.04 0.46 -4.07
C GLY A 129 19.21 1.72 -4.92
N LYS A 130 20.08 1.65 -5.90
CA LYS A 130 20.47 2.77 -6.74
C LYS A 130 19.34 3.21 -7.68
N ARG A 131 19.16 4.52 -7.76
CA ARG A 131 18.22 5.19 -8.67
C ARG A 131 19.02 6.03 -9.64
N TYR A 132 18.76 5.83 -10.92
CA TYR A 132 19.50 6.43 -12.02
C TYR A 132 18.76 7.60 -12.64
N HIS A 133 19.49 8.49 -13.25
CA HIS A 133 18.91 9.64 -13.97
C HIS A 133 18.07 9.16 -15.15
N TYR A 134 16.90 9.76 -15.36
CA TYR A 134 15.94 9.31 -16.39
C TYR A 134 16.48 9.42 -17.82
N GLN A 135 17.44 10.32 -18.08
CA GLN A 135 18.10 10.47 -19.38
C GLN A 135 19.51 9.88 -19.43
N ASN A 136 20.08 9.51 -18.29
CA ASN A 136 21.43 8.97 -18.20
C ASN A 136 21.47 7.76 -17.27
N PRO A 137 21.32 6.54 -17.78
CA PRO A 137 21.28 5.33 -16.98
C PRO A 137 22.61 4.98 -16.27
N GLU A 138 23.71 5.68 -16.58
CA GLU A 138 24.99 5.54 -15.91
C GLU A 138 25.11 6.45 -14.66
N GLU A 139 24.26 7.47 -14.56
CA GLU A 139 24.29 8.43 -13.47
C GLU A 139 23.40 8.03 -12.32
N VAL A 140 24.00 7.72 -11.16
CA VAL A 140 23.24 7.46 -9.92
C VAL A 140 22.86 8.80 -9.29
N VAL A 141 21.58 9.11 -9.22
CA VAL A 141 21.05 10.34 -8.61
C VAL A 141 20.81 10.21 -7.11
N TRP A 142 20.41 9.03 -6.64
CA TRP A 142 20.39 8.68 -5.20
C TRP A 142 20.32 7.17 -5.01
N GLU A 143 20.53 6.70 -3.79
CA GLU A 143 20.45 5.30 -3.43
C GLU A 143 19.56 5.12 -2.20
N CYS A 144 18.57 4.25 -2.29
CA CYS A 144 17.73 3.89 -1.15
C CYS A 144 18.41 2.76 -0.38
N ILE A 145 18.96 3.06 0.79
CA ILE A 145 19.62 2.08 1.66
C ILE A 145 18.76 1.73 2.87
N ASN A 146 18.77 0.46 3.28
CA ASN A 146 18.03 0.00 4.45
C ASN A 146 18.77 0.37 5.75
N TYR A 147 18.87 1.68 6.02
CA TYR A 147 19.56 2.20 7.18
C TYR A 147 18.91 3.49 7.68
N LEU A 148 18.73 3.60 8.99
CA LEU A 148 18.39 4.83 9.72
C LEU A 148 19.17 4.86 11.02
N PRO A 149 19.95 5.91 11.30
CA PRO A 149 20.71 6.02 12.57
C PRO A 149 19.78 6.17 13.78
N SER A 150 18.61 6.81 13.61
CA SER A 150 17.56 6.89 14.63
C SER A 150 16.22 7.21 13.97
N LEU A 151 15.11 6.96 14.69
CA LEU A 151 13.77 7.33 14.21
C LEU A 151 13.54 8.85 14.17
N THR A 152 14.36 9.62 14.84
CA THR A 152 14.28 11.10 14.92
C THR A 152 15.12 11.78 13.87
N CYS A 153 16.03 11.07 13.19
CA CYS A 153 16.99 11.65 12.22
C CYS A 153 16.33 12.38 11.03
N MET A 154 15.05 12.13 10.78
CA MET A 154 14.27 12.80 9.72
C MET A 154 13.65 14.12 10.19
N ARG A 155 13.61 14.41 11.50
CA ARG A 155 12.92 15.58 12.06
C ARG A 155 13.84 16.75 12.43
N ASP A 156 15.06 16.43 12.75
CA ASP A 156 15.94 17.41 13.37
C ASP A 156 16.65 18.21 12.28
N GLY A 157 16.01 19.12 11.63
CA GLY A 157 16.52 20.11 10.68
C GLY A 157 18.02 20.47 10.75
N GLU A 158 18.75 19.79 11.58
CA GLU A 158 20.17 19.80 11.74
C GLU A 158 20.82 18.74 10.83
N ASN A 159 21.14 19.12 9.59
CA ASN A 159 22.27 18.66 8.77
C ASN A 159 22.55 17.15 8.61
N ASN A 160 21.75 16.23 9.09
CA ASN A 160 22.01 14.80 9.06
C ASN A 160 20.98 13.96 8.30
N THR A 161 20.08 14.56 7.58
CA THR A 161 19.19 13.81 6.69
C THR A 161 19.90 13.44 5.41
N ASN A 162 20.58 12.32 5.43
CA ASN A 162 21.06 11.76 4.19
C ASN A 162 19.87 11.27 3.37
N ILE A 163 19.67 11.82 2.18
CA ILE A 163 18.60 11.45 1.25
C ILE A 163 18.60 9.96 0.90
N ASN A 164 19.72 9.27 1.10
CA ASN A 164 19.89 7.85 0.83
C ASN A 164 19.33 6.95 1.95
N TRP A 165 19.06 7.51 3.15
CA TRP A 165 18.60 6.68 4.25
C TRP A 165 17.14 6.29 4.13
N GLY A 166 16.90 5.01 4.38
CA GLY A 166 15.60 4.35 4.37
C GLY A 166 15.06 4.08 2.95
N TYR A 167 14.35 2.98 2.83
CA TYR A 167 13.61 2.68 1.61
C TYR A 167 12.41 3.61 1.47
N ARG A 168 12.12 4.05 0.27
CA ARG A 168 11.01 4.98 -0.01
C ARG A 168 9.78 4.22 -0.48
N VAL A 169 8.59 4.79 -0.23
CA VAL A 169 7.34 4.20 -0.70
C VAL A 169 7.29 4.24 -2.22
N GLY A 170 7.18 3.08 -2.84
CA GLY A 170 7.04 2.91 -4.30
C GLY A 170 5.80 2.09 -4.67
N LYS A 171 4.84 1.99 -3.73
CA LYS A 171 3.69 1.11 -3.84
C LYS A 171 2.77 1.46 -5.01
N TYR A 172 2.49 2.74 -5.22
CA TYR A 172 1.70 3.21 -6.35
C TYR A 172 2.60 3.44 -7.55
N GLU A 173 2.17 2.99 -8.71
CA GLU A 173 2.87 3.24 -9.95
C GLU A 173 3.04 4.75 -10.18
N TYR A 174 4.23 5.14 -10.66
CA TYR A 174 4.51 6.52 -10.97
C TYR A 174 3.78 6.94 -12.25
N ASN A 175 2.99 8.00 -12.20
CA ASN A 175 2.32 8.54 -13.38
C ASN A 175 3.24 9.49 -14.17
N TYR A 176 3.84 8.97 -15.25
CA TYR A 176 4.74 9.73 -16.11
C TYR A 176 4.03 10.77 -17.01
N GLU A 177 2.70 10.70 -17.10
CA GLU A 177 1.92 11.67 -17.89
C GLU A 177 1.69 12.99 -17.14
N THR A 178 1.88 12.98 -15.82
CA THR A 178 1.70 14.19 -15.02
C THR A 178 2.80 15.21 -15.28
N THR A 179 2.41 16.46 -15.46
CA THR A 179 3.33 17.60 -15.53
C THR A 179 3.23 18.49 -14.29
N THR A 180 2.29 18.21 -13.40
CA THR A 180 1.93 19.06 -12.26
C THR A 180 2.04 18.36 -10.90
N GLY A 181 2.48 17.08 -10.87
CA GLY A 181 2.49 16.27 -9.64
C GLY A 181 1.11 15.81 -9.17
N GLN A 182 0.12 16.05 -9.99
CA GLN A 182 -1.25 15.58 -9.75
C GLN A 182 -1.44 14.27 -10.48
N TRP A 183 -1.86 13.24 -9.78
CA TRP A 183 -1.87 11.87 -10.27
C TRP A 183 -3.30 11.34 -10.34
N SER A 184 -3.55 10.44 -11.29
CA SER A 184 -4.84 9.79 -11.51
C SER A 184 -4.96 8.44 -10.79
N ASN A 185 -3.94 8.01 -10.06
CA ASN A 185 -4.01 6.70 -9.37
C ASN A 185 -5.17 6.67 -8.40
N ASP A 186 -6.06 5.73 -8.56
CA ASP A 186 -7.15 5.48 -7.63
C ASP A 186 -6.63 4.94 -6.30
N PHE A 187 -7.19 5.39 -5.20
CA PHE A 187 -6.81 4.89 -3.88
C PHE A 187 -7.62 3.65 -3.51
N ALA A 188 -6.99 2.49 -3.57
CA ALA A 188 -7.57 1.21 -3.20
C ALA A 188 -7.86 1.17 -1.68
N TYR A 189 -9.11 1.46 -1.30
CA TYR A 189 -9.51 1.63 0.11
C TYR A 189 -9.83 0.30 0.81
N PHE A 190 -10.58 -0.60 0.14
CA PHE A 190 -10.84 -1.95 0.58
C PHE A 190 -10.43 -2.93 -0.51
N ARG A 191 -9.65 -3.95 -0.13
CA ARG A 191 -9.22 -5.02 -1.02
C ARG A 191 -9.57 -6.39 -0.46
N TYR A 192 -9.74 -7.35 -1.35
CA TYR A 192 -10.09 -8.73 -0.99
C TYR A 192 -9.05 -9.38 -0.06
N ALA A 193 -7.77 -9.09 -0.26
CA ALA A 193 -6.71 -9.54 0.64
C ALA A 193 -6.95 -9.13 2.11
N GLU A 194 -7.48 -7.91 2.36
CA GLU A 194 -7.83 -7.47 3.71
C GLU A 194 -8.95 -8.33 4.31
N ILE A 195 -9.93 -8.71 3.51
CA ILE A 195 -11.05 -9.54 3.97
C ILE A 195 -10.57 -10.94 4.38
N LEU A 196 -9.69 -11.55 3.57
CA LEU A 196 -9.08 -12.84 3.88
C LEU A 196 -8.26 -12.78 5.18
N MET A 197 -7.43 -11.75 5.34
CA MET A 197 -6.62 -11.55 6.56
C MET A 197 -7.48 -11.28 7.79
N SER A 198 -8.54 -10.46 7.66
CA SER A 198 -9.46 -10.17 8.76
C SER A 198 -10.18 -11.42 9.24
N LYS A 199 -10.61 -12.30 8.32
CA LYS A 199 -11.19 -13.59 8.65
C LYS A 199 -10.18 -14.49 9.35
N ALA A 200 -8.95 -14.60 8.82
CA ALA A 200 -7.90 -15.40 9.43
C ALA A 200 -7.60 -14.96 10.87
N GLU A 201 -7.44 -13.66 11.10
CA GLU A 201 -7.22 -13.10 12.43
C GLU A 201 -8.40 -13.41 13.37
N ALA A 202 -9.63 -13.20 12.91
CA ALA A 202 -10.81 -13.46 13.74
C ALA A 202 -10.97 -14.93 14.12
N LEU A 203 -10.63 -15.89 13.25
CA LEU A 203 -10.60 -17.31 13.54
C LEU A 203 -9.56 -17.63 14.63
N LEU A 204 -8.34 -17.14 14.48
CA LEU A 204 -7.26 -17.33 15.46
C LEU A 204 -7.62 -16.74 16.83
N ARG A 205 -8.21 -15.53 16.87
CA ARG A 205 -8.63 -14.91 18.13
C ARG A 205 -9.78 -15.65 18.83
N GLN A 206 -10.54 -16.44 18.09
CA GLN A 206 -11.57 -17.34 18.64
C GLN A 206 -11.00 -18.71 19.08
N GLY A 207 -9.74 -19.01 18.76
CA GLY A 207 -9.16 -20.35 18.93
C GLY A 207 -9.85 -21.40 18.07
N LYS A 208 -10.27 -21.05 16.85
CA LYS A 208 -11.02 -21.91 15.93
C LYS A 208 -10.34 -21.97 14.57
N ASP A 209 -10.47 -23.12 13.92
CA ASP A 209 -10.16 -23.29 12.50
C ASP A 209 -8.78 -22.75 12.09
N GLU A 210 -7.73 -23.04 12.89
CA GLU A 210 -6.35 -22.57 12.68
C GLU A 210 -5.83 -22.97 11.29
N ASP A 211 -6.17 -24.16 10.82
CA ASP A 211 -5.80 -24.65 9.48
C ASP A 211 -6.43 -23.76 8.38
N VAL A 212 -7.70 -23.35 8.56
CA VAL A 212 -8.37 -22.44 7.63
C VAL A 212 -7.70 -21.07 7.66
N ALA A 213 -7.38 -20.56 8.83
CA ALA A 213 -6.66 -19.31 8.97
C ALA A 213 -5.29 -19.34 8.26
N ALA A 214 -4.54 -20.42 8.43
CA ALA A 214 -3.26 -20.64 7.76
C ALA A 214 -3.41 -20.69 6.23
N GLN A 215 -4.45 -21.36 5.72
CA GLN A 215 -4.74 -21.41 4.29
C GLN A 215 -5.05 -20.02 3.72
N LEU A 216 -5.87 -19.20 4.41
CA LEU A 216 -6.19 -17.84 3.98
C LEU A 216 -4.95 -16.96 3.90
N VAL A 217 -4.05 -17.06 4.88
CA VAL A 217 -2.76 -16.33 4.86
C VAL A 217 -1.87 -16.81 3.71
N SER A 218 -1.82 -18.12 3.46
CA SER A 218 -0.99 -18.72 2.41
C SER A 218 -1.43 -18.32 0.99
N GLN A 219 -2.73 -18.00 0.80
CA GLN A 219 -3.22 -17.51 -0.49
C GLN A 219 -2.67 -16.13 -0.87
N ILE A 220 -2.30 -15.32 0.13
CA ILE A 220 -1.84 -13.93 -0.07
C ILE A 220 -0.31 -13.87 -0.25
N ARG A 221 0.39 -14.91 0.17
CA ARG A 221 1.85 -15.03 0.12
C ARG A 221 2.30 -15.69 -1.17
#